data_88e69f6c443ad8463efc676b8f7b6254
#
_entry.id   88e69f6c443ad8463efc676b8f7b6254
#
_cell.length_a   1.000
_cell.length_b   1.000
_cell.length_c   1.000
_cell.angle_alpha   90.00
_cell.angle_beta   90.00
_cell.angle_gamma   90.00
#
_symmetry.space_group_name_H-M   'P 1'
#
loop_
_entity.id
_entity.type
_entity.pdbx_description
1 polymer ?
#
loop_
_entity_poly.entity_id
_entity_poly.type
_entity_poly.pdbx_seq_one_letter_code
_entity_poly.pdbx_strand_id
1 'polypeptide(L)'
;MKTLYNKAMDKKMKSEDQNTIRINKYLSSAGVCSRRDADRLTEAGRVTVNGKKIGTGERIPVDAVICLDGKPVEKEEREVLLLFYKPRGIVCSTKKQRQETTVTEYIDYPTRIYPVGRLDKDSEGLLLMTNQGDLVNRIMRAGNYHEKEYQVTVDHEITDEFVCHMQNGVPILGTVTRPCIVRKTGRNSFTIVLTQGLNRQIRRMCEYLGYHVRTLKRVRIMNLTLDGLKCGAYREIRRDEWSELKELIRNSSSETITETGGHHGNSRGNPNERTGSEAERGGKGILSGRQRNHEQQGVRRAVRRTGADRKNNRNRSC
;
A
#
# COMPACT_ATOMS: atom_id res chain seq x y z
N MET A 1 31.70 -26.53 -27.08
CA MET A 1 31.91 -26.94 -25.68
C MET A 1 31.66 -25.82 -24.66
N LYS A 2 32.13 -24.57 -24.84
CA LYS A 2 31.90 -23.44 -23.89
C LYS A 2 30.41 -23.12 -23.63
N THR A 3 29.56 -23.24 -24.64
CA THR A 3 28.11 -22.88 -24.52
C THR A 3 27.31 -23.89 -23.68
N LEU A 4 27.67 -25.17 -23.70
CA LEU A 4 27.05 -26.22 -22.88
C LEU A 4 27.48 -26.13 -21.42
N TYR A 5 28.75 -25.78 -21.17
CA TYR A 5 29.31 -25.58 -19.84
C TYR A 5 28.64 -24.37 -19.14
N ASN A 6 28.48 -23.24 -19.86
CA ASN A 6 27.79 -22.06 -19.30
C ASN A 6 26.30 -22.35 -19.01
N LYS A 7 25.61 -23.10 -19.88
CA LYS A 7 24.22 -23.49 -19.63
C LYS A 7 24.05 -24.45 -18.44
N ALA A 8 25.03 -25.32 -18.20
CA ALA A 8 25.05 -26.20 -17.02
C ALA A 8 25.36 -25.44 -15.73
N MET A 9 26.30 -24.47 -15.78
CA MET A 9 26.61 -23.56 -14.67
C MET A 9 25.41 -22.69 -14.31
N ASP A 10 24.72 -22.08 -15.29
CA ASP A 10 23.51 -21.27 -15.06
C ASP A 10 22.37 -22.10 -14.48
N LYS A 11 22.24 -23.39 -14.87
CA LYS A 11 21.25 -24.29 -14.31
C LYS A 11 21.59 -24.70 -12.87
N LYS A 12 22.87 -24.89 -12.56
CA LYS A 12 23.34 -25.21 -11.22
C LYS A 12 23.22 -24.00 -10.27
N MET A 13 23.58 -22.80 -10.71
CA MET A 13 23.39 -21.56 -9.96
C MET A 13 21.91 -21.29 -9.68
N LYS A 14 21.01 -21.53 -10.67
CA LYS A 14 19.56 -21.41 -10.45
C LYS A 14 19.00 -22.46 -9.50
N SER A 15 19.56 -23.66 -9.42
CA SER A 15 19.12 -24.71 -8.50
C SER A 15 19.59 -24.43 -7.06
N GLU A 16 20.77 -23.86 -6.87
CA GLU A 16 21.29 -23.47 -5.54
C GLU A 16 20.54 -22.27 -4.97
N ASP A 17 20.03 -21.36 -5.81
CA ASP A 17 19.22 -20.19 -5.40
C ASP A 17 17.81 -20.59 -4.98
N GLN A 18 17.28 -21.75 -5.43
CA GLN A 18 15.93 -22.23 -5.07
C GLN A 18 15.85 -22.81 -3.66
N ASN A 19 16.98 -23.21 -3.05
CA ASN A 19 16.98 -23.82 -1.71
C ASN A 19 17.50 -22.89 -0.61
N THR A 20 17.54 -21.58 -0.85
CA THR A 20 17.98 -20.60 0.13
C THR A 20 16.92 -19.53 0.41
N ILE A 21 16.92 -19.03 1.64
CA ILE A 21 16.01 -17.96 2.10
C ILE A 21 16.82 -16.86 2.79
N ARG A 22 16.41 -15.59 2.67
CA ARG A 22 17.03 -14.52 3.46
C ARG A 22 16.71 -14.68 4.93
N ILE A 23 17.71 -14.52 5.81
CA ILE A 23 17.55 -14.69 7.26
C ILE A 23 16.40 -13.84 7.84
N ASN A 24 16.26 -12.59 7.41
CA ASN A 24 15.18 -11.72 7.86
C ASN A 24 13.79 -12.20 7.38
N LYS A 25 13.71 -12.83 6.17
CA LYS A 25 12.48 -13.44 5.68
C LYS A 25 12.14 -14.67 6.51
N TYR A 26 13.12 -15.51 6.84
CA TYR A 26 12.94 -16.70 7.69
C TYR A 26 12.40 -16.31 9.06
N LEU A 27 13.11 -15.46 9.82
CA LEU A 27 12.68 -15.03 11.17
C LEU A 27 11.29 -14.37 11.18
N SER A 28 10.98 -13.61 10.12
CA SER A 28 9.65 -13.00 9.99
C SER A 28 8.56 -14.02 9.68
N SER A 29 8.84 -15.06 8.88
CA SER A 29 7.88 -16.13 8.56
C SER A 29 7.71 -17.12 9.71
N ALA A 30 8.72 -17.28 10.56
CA ALA A 30 8.67 -18.03 11.80
C ALA A 30 7.91 -17.29 12.93
N GLY A 31 7.34 -16.13 12.66
CA GLY A 31 6.56 -15.37 13.65
C GLY A 31 7.39 -14.61 14.70
N VAL A 32 8.72 -14.72 14.68
CA VAL A 32 9.62 -14.16 15.70
C VAL A 32 9.54 -12.63 15.78
N CYS A 33 9.67 -11.95 14.61
CA CYS A 33 9.73 -10.48 14.57
C CYS A 33 9.44 -9.93 13.17
N SER A 34 9.46 -8.61 12.99
CA SER A 34 9.40 -8.01 11.63
C SER A 34 10.73 -8.20 10.90
N ARG A 35 10.75 -8.12 9.56
CA ARG A 35 12.00 -8.20 8.77
C ARG A 35 13.05 -7.17 9.23
N ARG A 36 12.62 -5.93 9.54
CA ARG A 36 13.52 -4.87 10.02
C ARG A 36 14.05 -5.15 11.43
N ASP A 37 13.24 -5.75 12.28
CA ASP A 37 13.69 -6.15 13.61
C ASP A 37 14.62 -7.38 13.51
N ALA A 38 14.35 -8.30 12.57
CA ALA A 38 15.26 -9.40 12.26
C ALA A 38 16.63 -8.90 11.79
N ASP A 39 16.67 -7.87 10.93
CA ASP A 39 17.93 -7.25 10.51
C ASP A 39 18.69 -6.68 11.72
N ARG A 40 18.02 -5.98 12.64
CA ARG A 40 18.63 -5.45 13.88
C ARG A 40 19.15 -6.54 14.80
N LEU A 41 18.36 -7.63 14.95
CA LEU A 41 18.79 -8.78 15.80
C LEU A 41 20.00 -9.49 15.21
N THR A 42 20.08 -9.58 13.88
CA THR A 42 21.22 -10.15 13.15
C THR A 42 22.46 -9.26 13.30
N GLU A 43 22.30 -7.94 13.11
CA GLU A 43 23.36 -6.95 13.28
C GLU A 43 23.92 -6.95 14.71
N ALA A 44 23.04 -7.11 15.71
CA ALA A 44 23.43 -7.24 17.11
C ALA A 44 24.11 -8.60 17.44
N GLY A 45 24.30 -9.48 16.46
CA GLY A 45 24.93 -10.79 16.64
C GLY A 45 24.14 -11.78 17.51
N ARG A 46 22.83 -11.56 17.65
CA ARG A 46 21.92 -12.41 18.44
C ARG A 46 21.42 -13.63 17.67
N VAL A 47 21.56 -13.62 16.33
CA VAL A 47 21.12 -14.69 15.43
C VAL A 47 22.32 -15.54 15.03
N THR A 48 22.16 -16.86 15.15
CA THR A 48 23.16 -17.82 14.65
C THR A 48 22.50 -18.82 13.69
N VAL A 49 23.26 -19.29 12.73
CA VAL A 49 22.88 -20.31 11.75
C VAL A 49 23.89 -21.43 11.81
N ASN A 50 23.45 -22.65 12.12
CA ASN A 50 24.33 -23.79 12.35
C ASN A 50 25.47 -23.47 13.35
N GLY A 51 25.15 -22.72 14.41
CA GLY A 51 26.08 -22.31 15.47
C GLY A 51 27.00 -21.14 15.14
N LYS A 52 26.96 -20.58 13.92
CA LYS A 52 27.78 -19.44 13.50
C LYS A 52 26.97 -18.15 13.41
N LYS A 53 27.57 -17.03 13.83
CA LYS A 53 26.97 -15.70 13.62
C LYS A 53 26.88 -15.41 12.12
N ILE A 54 25.80 -14.72 11.73
CA ILE A 54 25.50 -14.42 10.34
C ILE A 54 25.35 -12.90 10.17
N GLY A 55 25.62 -12.38 8.96
CA GLY A 55 25.46 -10.99 8.59
C GLY A 55 24.04 -10.62 8.15
N THR A 56 23.75 -9.33 8.18
CA THR A 56 22.46 -8.78 7.73
C THR A 56 22.23 -9.04 6.25
N GLY A 57 21.04 -9.54 5.90
CA GLY A 57 20.65 -9.76 4.50
C GLY A 57 21.19 -11.03 3.86
N GLU A 58 22.01 -11.82 4.57
CA GLU A 58 22.52 -13.09 4.06
C GLU A 58 21.40 -14.09 3.77
N ARG A 59 21.67 -14.96 2.78
CA ARG A 59 20.82 -16.07 2.42
C ARG A 59 21.32 -17.34 3.13
N ILE A 60 20.42 -18.09 3.67
CA ILE A 60 20.68 -19.30 4.42
C ILE A 60 19.96 -20.50 3.76
N PRO A 61 20.47 -21.73 3.88
CA PRO A 61 19.74 -22.92 3.49
C PRO A 61 18.41 -23.02 4.25
N VAL A 62 17.34 -23.52 3.60
CA VAL A 62 16.00 -23.62 4.21
C VAL A 62 15.92 -24.62 5.36
N ASP A 63 16.86 -25.59 5.37
CA ASP A 63 17.02 -26.65 6.37
C ASP A 63 18.04 -26.32 7.47
N ALA A 64 18.62 -25.12 7.45
CA ALA A 64 19.59 -24.71 8.46
C ALA A 64 18.94 -24.55 9.84
N VAL A 65 19.69 -24.91 10.89
CA VAL A 65 19.29 -24.68 12.29
C VAL A 65 19.55 -23.22 12.64
N ILE A 66 18.47 -22.48 12.89
CA ILE A 66 18.53 -21.06 13.25
C ILE A 66 18.24 -20.93 14.74
N CYS A 67 19.09 -20.18 15.46
CA CYS A 67 18.86 -19.84 16.85
C CYS A 67 18.84 -18.33 17.06
N LEU A 68 17.96 -17.88 17.95
CA LEU A 68 17.92 -16.53 18.50
C LEU A 68 18.28 -16.59 19.99
N ASP A 69 19.33 -15.88 20.37
CA ASP A 69 19.88 -15.92 21.75
C ASP A 69 20.13 -17.36 22.25
N GLY A 70 20.66 -18.20 21.36
CA GLY A 70 20.96 -19.60 21.65
C GLY A 70 19.73 -20.54 21.67
N LYS A 71 18.51 -20.03 21.49
CA LYS A 71 17.29 -20.85 21.45
C LYS A 71 16.91 -21.16 20.00
N PRO A 72 16.60 -22.43 19.66
CA PRO A 72 16.13 -22.75 18.30
C PRO A 72 14.86 -21.97 17.94
N VAL A 73 14.81 -21.52 16.69
CA VAL A 73 13.65 -20.87 16.10
C VAL A 73 12.86 -21.92 15.34
N GLU A 74 11.70 -22.28 15.85
CA GLU A 74 10.75 -23.15 15.16
C GLU A 74 9.88 -22.34 14.21
N LYS A 75 9.62 -22.89 13.03
CA LYS A 75 8.74 -22.25 12.06
C LYS A 75 7.30 -22.57 12.41
N GLU A 76 6.45 -21.52 12.46
CA GLU A 76 4.99 -21.71 12.54
C GLU A 76 4.50 -22.46 11.29
N GLU A 77 4.04 -23.69 11.47
CA GLU A 77 3.59 -24.57 10.39
C GLU A 77 2.18 -24.21 9.92
N ARG A 78 1.35 -23.66 10.81
CA ARG A 78 -0.04 -23.32 10.49
C ARG A 78 -0.10 -22.08 9.61
N GLU A 79 -0.57 -22.26 8.38
CA GLU A 79 -0.89 -21.17 7.47
C GLU A 79 -2.18 -20.47 7.92
N VAL A 80 -2.10 -19.17 8.19
CA VAL A 80 -3.25 -18.35 8.61
C VAL A 80 -3.62 -17.37 7.51
N LEU A 81 -4.89 -17.35 7.13
CA LEU A 81 -5.50 -16.29 6.34
C LEU A 81 -6.88 -15.95 6.91
N LEU A 82 -7.02 -14.73 7.42
CA LEU A 82 -8.25 -14.22 7.99
C LEU A 82 -8.88 -13.19 7.05
N LEU A 83 -10.20 -13.23 6.99
CA LEU A 83 -11.03 -12.16 6.44
C LEU A 83 -11.49 -11.30 7.62
N PHE A 84 -11.10 -10.04 7.64
CA PHE A 84 -11.42 -9.07 8.68
C PHE A 84 -12.24 -7.93 8.11
N TYR A 85 -13.38 -7.63 8.71
CA TYR A 85 -14.11 -6.40 8.42
C TYR A 85 -13.52 -5.27 9.28
N LYS A 86 -12.53 -4.57 8.73
CA LYS A 86 -11.89 -3.45 9.39
C LYS A 86 -12.90 -2.30 9.59
N PRO A 87 -13.16 -1.86 10.82
CA PRO A 87 -13.93 -0.64 11.06
C PRO A 87 -13.14 0.62 10.73
N ARG A 88 -13.82 1.76 10.63
CA ARG A 88 -13.18 3.08 10.55
C ARG A 88 -12.45 3.39 11.86
N GLY A 89 -11.42 4.24 11.79
CA GLY A 89 -10.65 4.66 12.97
C GLY A 89 -9.45 3.76 13.29
N ILE A 90 -9.37 2.54 12.77
CA ILE A 90 -8.26 1.60 12.97
C ILE A 90 -7.21 1.75 11.89
N VAL A 91 -5.93 1.73 12.27
CA VAL A 91 -4.79 1.92 11.36
C VAL A 91 -4.22 0.58 10.89
N CYS A 92 -4.01 0.44 9.58
CA CYS A 92 -3.32 -0.71 8.99
C CYS A 92 -1.79 -0.61 9.23
N SER A 93 -1.36 -0.84 10.48
CA SER A 93 0.04 -0.86 10.91
C SER A 93 0.27 -2.04 11.82
N THR A 94 1.50 -2.59 11.80
CA THR A 94 1.98 -3.57 12.77
C THR A 94 2.83 -2.94 13.87
N LYS A 95 3.13 -1.63 13.77
CA LYS A 95 3.86 -0.87 14.78
C LYS A 95 2.86 -0.05 15.59
N LYS A 96 2.95 -0.18 16.92
CA LYS A 96 2.18 0.64 17.85
C LYS A 96 2.49 2.13 17.62
N GLN A 97 1.46 2.94 17.42
CA GLN A 97 1.53 4.39 17.36
C GLN A 97 0.89 4.96 18.61
N ARG A 98 1.46 6.01 19.17
CA ARG A 98 1.18 6.47 20.57
C ARG A 98 -0.30 6.72 20.91
N GLN A 99 -1.20 6.90 19.95
CA GLN A 99 -2.61 7.20 20.19
C GLN A 99 -3.57 6.50 19.23
N GLU A 100 -3.08 5.51 18.47
CA GLU A 100 -3.89 4.86 17.43
C GLU A 100 -3.90 3.36 17.65
N THR A 101 -5.10 2.77 17.64
CA THR A 101 -5.26 1.31 17.64
C THR A 101 -4.89 0.76 16.27
N THR A 102 -3.97 -0.18 16.23
CA THR A 102 -3.57 -0.88 15.01
C THR A 102 -4.48 -2.08 14.74
N VAL A 103 -4.52 -2.55 13.49
CA VAL A 103 -5.30 -3.75 13.13
C VAL A 103 -4.82 -5.00 13.87
N THR A 104 -3.53 -5.11 14.19
CA THR A 104 -2.97 -6.25 14.91
C THR A 104 -3.34 -6.22 16.38
N GLU A 105 -3.36 -5.06 17.02
CA GLU A 105 -3.83 -4.90 18.40
C GLU A 105 -5.35 -5.11 18.52
N TYR A 106 -6.11 -4.69 17.51
CA TYR A 106 -7.57 -4.82 17.51
C TYR A 106 -8.01 -6.29 17.39
N ILE A 107 -7.33 -7.08 16.54
CA ILE A 107 -7.67 -8.49 16.30
C ILE A 107 -7.14 -9.40 17.43
N ASP A 108 -5.98 -9.07 18.01
CA ASP A 108 -5.28 -9.82 19.08
C ASP A 108 -5.23 -11.33 18.80
N TYR A 109 -4.70 -11.72 17.64
CA TYR A 109 -4.62 -13.11 17.20
C TYR A 109 -3.41 -13.81 17.80
N PRO A 110 -3.52 -15.09 18.23
CA PRO A 110 -2.44 -15.81 18.94
C PRO A 110 -1.13 -15.89 18.16
N THR A 111 -1.22 -16.08 16.83
CA THR A 111 -0.06 -16.10 15.95
C THR A 111 0.17 -14.72 15.34
N ARG A 112 1.43 -14.36 15.12
CA ARG A 112 1.78 -13.09 14.52
C ARG A 112 1.26 -13.00 13.09
N ILE A 113 0.29 -12.10 12.85
CA ILE A 113 -0.30 -11.81 11.55
C ILE A 113 -0.04 -10.37 11.13
N TYR A 114 -0.16 -10.10 9.84
CA TYR A 114 -0.04 -8.76 9.27
C TYR A 114 -1.01 -8.56 8.11
N PRO A 115 -1.36 -7.31 7.80
CA PRO A 115 -2.36 -7.04 6.78
C PRO A 115 -1.84 -7.31 5.36
N VAL A 116 -2.69 -7.90 4.52
CA VAL A 116 -2.50 -8.03 3.08
C VAL A 116 -2.95 -6.73 2.42
N GLY A 117 -1.99 -5.85 2.16
CA GLY A 117 -2.27 -4.49 1.73
C GLY A 117 -2.77 -3.59 2.87
N ARG A 118 -3.37 -2.48 2.50
CA ARG A 118 -3.84 -1.49 3.47
C ARG A 118 -5.20 -0.94 3.10
N LEU A 119 -5.94 -0.50 4.12
CA LEU A 119 -7.03 0.45 4.06
C LEU A 119 -6.67 1.66 4.90
N ASP A 120 -7.05 2.84 4.46
CA ASP A 120 -6.84 4.07 5.22
C ASP A 120 -7.61 4.02 6.55
N LYS A 121 -7.22 4.84 7.53
CA LYS A 121 -7.86 4.93 8.83
C LYS A 121 -9.36 5.25 8.72
N ASP A 122 -9.71 6.15 7.79
CA ASP A 122 -11.05 6.64 7.51
C ASP A 122 -11.85 5.76 6.52
N SER A 123 -11.27 4.63 6.09
CA SER A 123 -11.91 3.63 5.22
C SER A 123 -12.22 2.36 6.00
N GLU A 124 -13.24 1.63 5.56
CA GLU A 124 -13.69 0.39 6.19
C GLU A 124 -13.80 -0.76 5.18
N GLY A 125 -14.08 -1.95 5.67
CA GLY A 125 -14.38 -3.10 4.83
C GLY A 125 -13.33 -4.21 4.87
N LEU A 126 -13.35 -5.06 3.85
CA LEU A 126 -12.56 -6.29 3.79
C LEU A 126 -11.05 -6.00 3.82
N LEU A 127 -10.40 -6.51 4.82
CA LEU A 127 -8.95 -6.57 4.96
C LEU A 127 -8.54 -8.01 5.24
N LEU A 128 -7.61 -8.53 4.46
CA LEU A 128 -7.05 -9.84 4.71
C LEU A 128 -5.87 -9.71 5.67
N MET A 129 -5.74 -10.67 6.60
CA MET A 129 -4.63 -10.76 7.54
C MET A 129 -3.99 -12.14 7.43
N THR A 130 -2.65 -12.23 7.43
CA THR A 130 -1.94 -13.50 7.22
C THR A 130 -0.60 -13.51 7.95
N ASN A 131 -0.07 -14.71 8.20
CA ASN A 131 1.33 -14.94 8.61
C ASN A 131 2.25 -15.27 7.43
N GLN A 132 1.73 -15.30 6.17
CA GLN A 132 2.46 -15.67 4.97
C GLN A 132 2.86 -14.43 4.15
N GLY A 133 4.14 -14.02 4.19
CA GLY A 133 4.62 -12.82 3.48
C GLY A 133 4.54 -12.91 1.96
N ASP A 134 4.68 -14.07 1.40
CA ASP A 134 4.65 -14.27 -0.06
C ASP A 134 3.23 -14.10 -0.61
N LEU A 135 2.21 -14.49 0.16
CA LEU A 135 0.82 -14.30 -0.17
C LEU A 135 0.45 -12.82 -0.35
N VAL A 136 1.01 -11.94 0.51
CA VAL A 136 0.80 -10.50 0.42
C VAL A 136 1.20 -9.97 -0.96
N ASN A 137 2.40 -10.34 -1.42
CA ASN A 137 2.90 -9.89 -2.71
C ASN A 137 2.07 -10.45 -3.87
N ARG A 138 1.74 -11.73 -3.84
CA ARG A 138 0.94 -12.37 -4.90
C ARG A 138 -0.44 -11.74 -5.04
N ILE A 139 -1.10 -11.39 -3.94
CA ILE A 139 -2.45 -10.78 -3.97
C ILE A 139 -2.39 -9.28 -4.32
N MET A 140 -1.41 -8.52 -3.75
CA MET A 140 -1.52 -7.05 -3.75
C MET A 140 -0.74 -6.35 -4.85
N ARG A 141 0.16 -7.04 -5.57
CA ARG A 141 0.92 -6.41 -6.66
C ARG A 141 0.01 -5.94 -7.79
N ALA A 142 0.21 -4.69 -8.19
CA ALA A 142 -0.51 -4.10 -9.31
C ALA A 142 -0.25 -4.82 -10.65
N GLY A 143 0.93 -5.43 -10.82
CA GLY A 143 1.27 -6.25 -11.99
C GLY A 143 0.45 -7.52 -12.15
N ASN A 144 -0.16 -8.02 -11.08
CA ASN A 144 -1.01 -9.21 -11.11
C ASN A 144 -2.47 -8.93 -11.47
N TYR A 145 -2.88 -7.67 -11.61
CA TYR A 145 -4.22 -7.23 -12.02
C TYR A 145 -5.37 -7.78 -11.17
N HIS A 146 -5.13 -8.11 -9.90
CA HIS A 146 -6.17 -8.63 -9.02
C HIS A 146 -7.18 -7.57 -8.62
N GLU A 147 -8.45 -7.89 -8.81
CA GLU A 147 -9.57 -7.00 -8.58
C GLU A 147 -9.83 -6.73 -7.10
N LYS A 148 -10.18 -5.47 -6.82
CA LYS A 148 -10.70 -5.01 -5.52
C LYS A 148 -11.91 -4.14 -5.77
N GLU A 149 -13.02 -4.47 -5.13
CA GLU A 149 -14.29 -3.76 -5.30
C GLU A 149 -14.62 -2.94 -4.08
N TYR A 150 -15.09 -1.73 -4.34
CA TYR A 150 -15.44 -0.76 -3.31
C TYR A 150 -16.83 -0.19 -3.54
N GLN A 151 -17.55 0.05 -2.44
CA GLN A 151 -18.75 0.87 -2.37
C GLN A 151 -18.33 2.26 -1.89
N VAL A 152 -18.76 3.29 -2.60
CA VAL A 152 -18.34 4.67 -2.36
C VAL A 152 -19.58 5.56 -2.30
N THR A 153 -19.60 6.47 -1.31
CA THR A 153 -20.58 7.56 -1.24
C THR A 153 -19.82 8.88 -1.29
N VAL A 154 -20.32 9.81 -2.09
CA VAL A 154 -19.77 11.17 -2.27
C VAL A 154 -20.72 12.22 -1.73
N ASP A 155 -20.29 13.47 -1.70
CA ASP A 155 -21.00 14.60 -1.08
C ASP A 155 -22.16 15.14 -1.93
N HIS A 156 -22.17 14.94 -3.23
CA HIS A 156 -23.23 15.41 -4.11
C HIS A 156 -23.58 14.40 -5.23
N GLU A 157 -24.51 14.73 -6.08
CA GLU A 157 -25.05 13.84 -7.10
C GLU A 157 -24.03 13.49 -8.17
N ILE A 158 -23.97 12.20 -8.51
CA ILE A 158 -23.10 11.63 -9.52
C ILE A 158 -23.72 11.82 -10.91
N THR A 159 -22.97 12.45 -11.80
CA THR A 159 -23.32 12.63 -13.21
C THR A 159 -22.82 11.45 -14.07
N ASP A 160 -23.35 11.29 -15.26
CA ASP A 160 -22.85 10.31 -16.22
C ASP A 160 -21.43 10.66 -16.71
N GLU A 161 -21.12 11.96 -16.78
CA GLU A 161 -19.78 12.46 -17.09
C GLU A 161 -18.76 12.04 -16.02
N PHE A 162 -19.11 12.15 -14.72
CA PHE A 162 -18.27 11.64 -13.64
C PHE A 162 -17.97 10.15 -13.81
N VAL A 163 -18.99 9.32 -14.10
CA VAL A 163 -18.82 7.88 -14.31
C VAL A 163 -17.89 7.61 -15.49
N CYS A 164 -18.09 8.31 -16.61
CA CYS A 164 -17.25 8.19 -17.81
C CYS A 164 -15.78 8.53 -17.52
N HIS A 165 -15.50 9.65 -16.87
CA HIS A 165 -14.14 10.05 -16.50
C HIS A 165 -13.49 9.07 -15.54
N MET A 166 -14.22 8.61 -14.52
CA MET A 166 -13.72 7.61 -13.57
C MET A 166 -13.33 6.30 -14.24
N GLN A 167 -14.10 5.84 -15.24
CA GLN A 167 -13.85 4.59 -15.97
C GLN A 167 -12.63 4.67 -16.89
N ASN A 168 -12.43 5.79 -17.56
CA ASN A 168 -11.38 5.96 -18.57
C ASN A 168 -10.00 6.27 -17.98
N GLY A 169 -9.93 6.57 -16.68
CA GLY A 169 -8.71 6.92 -15.98
C GLY A 169 -8.61 8.41 -15.66
N VAL A 170 -8.09 8.70 -14.49
CA VAL A 170 -7.99 10.06 -13.91
C VAL A 170 -6.54 10.38 -13.61
N PRO A 171 -6.04 11.60 -13.98
CA PRO A 171 -4.69 12.03 -13.63
C PRO A 171 -4.56 12.28 -12.12
N ILE A 172 -3.75 11.46 -11.45
CA ILE A 172 -3.42 11.62 -10.04
C ILE A 172 -1.95 11.24 -9.79
N LEU A 173 -1.31 11.86 -8.83
CA LEU A 173 0.07 11.51 -8.43
C LEU A 173 1.08 11.46 -9.59
N GLY A 174 0.94 12.32 -10.59
CA GLY A 174 1.83 12.38 -11.75
C GLY A 174 1.67 11.24 -12.76
N THR A 175 0.61 10.44 -12.65
CA THR A 175 0.26 9.36 -13.59
C THR A 175 -1.24 9.34 -13.85
N VAL A 176 -1.66 8.65 -14.92
CA VAL A 176 -3.07 8.38 -15.19
C VAL A 176 -3.43 7.03 -14.61
N THR A 177 -4.55 6.94 -13.88
CA THR A 177 -5.02 5.65 -13.34
C THR A 177 -5.41 4.70 -14.47
N ARG A 178 -5.29 3.40 -14.21
CA ARG A 178 -5.80 2.39 -15.16
C ARG A 178 -7.31 2.53 -15.33
N PRO A 179 -7.83 2.22 -16.51
CA PRO A 179 -9.27 2.06 -16.71
C PRO A 179 -9.86 1.10 -15.68
N CYS A 180 -11.08 1.39 -15.24
CA CYS A 180 -11.75 0.61 -14.21
C CYS A 180 -13.26 0.52 -14.45
N ILE A 181 -13.93 -0.38 -13.73
CA ILE A 181 -15.38 -0.52 -13.81
C ILE A 181 -16.01 0.35 -12.76
N VAL A 182 -16.92 1.25 -13.16
CA VAL A 182 -17.71 2.09 -12.25
C VAL A 182 -19.20 1.92 -12.57
N ARG A 183 -20.02 1.73 -11.54
CA ARG A 183 -21.48 1.61 -11.68
C ARG A 183 -22.16 2.50 -10.65
N LYS A 184 -23.01 3.41 -11.11
CA LYS A 184 -23.87 4.23 -10.25
C LYS A 184 -24.85 3.31 -9.51
N THR A 185 -24.93 3.41 -8.19
CA THR A 185 -25.79 2.59 -7.34
C THR A 185 -26.86 3.41 -6.60
N GLY A 186 -26.76 4.72 -6.67
CA GLY A 186 -27.69 5.66 -6.09
C GLY A 186 -27.36 7.08 -6.53
N ARG A 187 -28.09 8.07 -6.02
CA ARG A 187 -27.92 9.47 -6.41
C ARG A 187 -26.49 9.96 -6.21
N ASN A 188 -25.90 9.63 -5.06
CA ASN A 188 -24.53 10.02 -4.66
C ASN A 188 -23.65 8.82 -4.29
N SER A 189 -23.94 7.64 -4.81
CA SER A 189 -23.21 6.42 -4.52
C SER A 189 -22.91 5.62 -5.78
N PHE A 190 -21.76 4.92 -5.76
CA PHE A 190 -21.31 4.05 -6.84
C PHE A 190 -20.47 2.89 -6.31
N THR A 191 -20.35 1.84 -7.13
CA THR A 191 -19.35 0.80 -6.97
C THR A 191 -18.20 1.03 -7.95
N ILE A 192 -16.97 0.67 -7.53
CA ILE A 192 -15.78 0.74 -8.37
C ILE A 192 -14.93 -0.51 -8.19
N VAL A 193 -14.48 -1.11 -9.31
CA VAL A 193 -13.56 -2.25 -9.32
C VAL A 193 -12.23 -1.80 -9.86
N LEU A 194 -11.17 -1.95 -9.05
CA LEU A 194 -9.81 -1.55 -9.36
C LEU A 194 -8.88 -2.76 -9.42
N THR A 195 -7.93 -2.75 -10.37
CA THR A 195 -6.84 -3.72 -10.49
C THR A 195 -5.50 -3.18 -10.00
N GLN A 196 -5.45 -1.92 -9.58
CA GLN A 196 -4.27 -1.26 -9.00
C GLN A 196 -4.63 -0.64 -7.64
N GLY A 197 -3.62 -0.16 -6.88
CA GLY A 197 -3.83 0.46 -5.58
C GLY A 197 -2.82 1.57 -5.33
N LEU A 198 -3.05 2.75 -5.91
CA LEU A 198 -2.26 3.95 -5.62
C LEU A 198 -2.66 4.54 -4.26
N ASN A 199 -1.79 5.36 -3.69
CA ASN A 199 -2.08 6.01 -2.41
C ASN A 199 -3.37 6.84 -2.49
N ARG A 200 -4.39 6.48 -1.67
CA ARG A 200 -5.71 7.11 -1.58
C ARG A 200 -6.38 7.29 -2.96
N GLN A 201 -6.20 6.32 -3.86
CA GLN A 201 -6.56 6.42 -5.27
C GLN A 201 -8.00 6.91 -5.50
N ILE A 202 -8.99 6.22 -4.95
CA ILE A 202 -10.42 6.56 -5.16
C ILE A 202 -10.72 7.99 -4.68
N ARG A 203 -10.20 8.38 -3.51
CA ARG A 203 -10.41 9.72 -2.96
C ARG A 203 -9.80 10.79 -3.85
N ARG A 204 -8.58 10.57 -4.35
CA ARG A 204 -7.91 11.50 -5.27
C ARG A 204 -8.60 11.59 -6.63
N MET A 205 -9.10 10.45 -7.15
CA MET A 205 -9.88 10.45 -8.39
C MET A 205 -11.16 11.27 -8.24
N CYS A 206 -11.89 11.09 -7.14
CA CYS A 206 -13.08 11.88 -6.83
C CYS A 206 -12.73 13.38 -6.67
N GLU A 207 -11.71 13.70 -5.88
CA GLU A 207 -11.24 15.09 -5.66
C GLU A 207 -10.85 15.79 -6.95
N TYR A 208 -10.17 15.08 -7.87
CA TYR A 208 -9.81 15.62 -9.19
C TYR A 208 -11.05 16.02 -10.02
N LEU A 209 -12.14 15.26 -9.87
CA LEU A 209 -13.41 15.51 -10.55
C LEU A 209 -14.36 16.43 -9.74
N GLY A 210 -13.90 17.04 -8.65
CA GLY A 210 -14.67 17.97 -7.83
C GLY A 210 -15.59 17.32 -6.79
N TYR A 211 -15.42 16.02 -6.48
CA TYR A 211 -16.23 15.27 -5.52
C TYR A 211 -15.44 14.91 -4.26
N HIS A 212 -16.12 14.89 -3.09
CA HIS A 212 -15.51 14.45 -1.84
C HIS A 212 -16.13 13.14 -1.33
N VAL A 213 -15.28 12.14 -1.10
CA VAL A 213 -15.70 10.83 -0.60
C VAL A 213 -16.13 10.93 0.86
N ARG A 214 -17.39 10.61 1.15
CA ARG A 214 -17.99 10.52 2.49
C ARG A 214 -17.76 9.15 3.13
N THR A 215 -18.05 8.09 2.38
CA THR A 215 -17.78 6.71 2.83
C THR A 215 -17.04 5.93 1.78
N LEU A 216 -16.13 5.06 2.22
CA LEU A 216 -15.36 4.16 1.37
C LEU A 216 -15.26 2.80 2.04
N LYS A 217 -15.92 1.80 1.45
CA LYS A 217 -15.98 0.44 1.96
C LYS A 217 -15.48 -0.55 0.93
N ARG A 218 -14.39 -1.29 1.21
CA ARG A 218 -13.96 -2.40 0.36
C ARG A 218 -14.79 -3.62 0.65
N VAL A 219 -15.52 -4.12 -0.35
CA VAL A 219 -16.45 -5.25 -0.20
C VAL A 219 -15.91 -6.57 -0.74
N ARG A 220 -14.93 -6.52 -1.67
CA ARG A 220 -14.37 -7.71 -2.31
C ARG A 220 -12.87 -7.56 -2.61
N ILE A 221 -12.15 -8.64 -2.49
CA ILE A 221 -10.78 -8.85 -2.99
C ILE A 221 -10.79 -10.18 -3.74
N MET A 222 -10.63 -10.17 -5.05
CA MET A 222 -10.71 -11.37 -5.91
C MET A 222 -12.04 -12.13 -5.66
N ASN A 223 -11.99 -13.39 -5.22
CA ASN A 223 -13.13 -14.22 -4.86
C ASN A 223 -13.63 -14.03 -3.42
N LEU A 224 -12.91 -13.27 -2.59
CA LEU A 224 -13.23 -13.10 -1.18
C LEU A 224 -14.12 -11.88 -0.95
N THR A 225 -15.22 -12.05 -0.23
CA THR A 225 -16.23 -11.04 0.05
C THR A 225 -16.47 -10.81 1.54
N LEU A 226 -17.16 -9.74 1.88
CA LEU A 226 -17.58 -9.44 3.27
C LEU A 226 -18.81 -10.22 3.74
N ASP A 227 -19.40 -11.05 2.89
CA ASP A 227 -20.69 -11.68 3.12
C ASP A 227 -20.82 -12.32 4.51
N GLY A 228 -21.81 -11.91 5.25
CA GLY A 228 -22.10 -12.39 6.61
C GLY A 228 -21.13 -11.90 7.71
N LEU A 229 -20.08 -11.14 7.37
CA LEU A 229 -19.11 -10.67 8.36
C LEU A 229 -19.53 -9.32 8.94
N LYS A 230 -19.71 -9.27 10.26
CA LYS A 230 -20.06 -8.04 10.99
C LYS A 230 -18.86 -7.10 11.08
N CYS A 231 -19.11 -5.80 11.12
CA CYS A 231 -18.05 -4.78 11.30
C CYS A 231 -17.26 -5.02 12.59
N GLY A 232 -15.94 -5.06 12.50
CA GLY A 232 -15.04 -5.38 13.61
C GLY A 232 -14.80 -6.88 13.84
N ALA A 233 -15.55 -7.76 13.18
CA ALA A 233 -15.35 -9.20 13.28
C ALA A 233 -14.35 -9.73 12.24
N TYR A 234 -13.76 -10.88 12.54
CA TYR A 234 -12.95 -11.65 11.60
C TYR A 234 -13.36 -13.12 11.58
N ARG A 235 -13.02 -13.81 10.51
CA ARG A 235 -13.11 -15.27 10.38
C ARG A 235 -11.93 -15.81 9.61
N GLU A 236 -11.63 -17.08 9.80
CA GLU A 236 -10.69 -17.78 8.93
C GLU A 236 -11.31 -17.98 7.52
N ILE A 237 -10.44 -18.08 6.53
CA ILE A 237 -10.85 -18.42 5.17
C ILE A 237 -11.43 -19.83 5.13
N ARG A 238 -12.51 -20.04 4.38
CA ARG A 238 -13.08 -21.38 4.16
C ARG A 238 -12.24 -22.17 3.16
N ARG A 239 -12.38 -23.50 3.17
CA ARG A 239 -11.59 -24.40 2.29
C ARG A 239 -11.87 -24.16 0.80
N ASP A 240 -13.13 -23.94 0.44
CA ASP A 240 -13.57 -23.61 -0.92
C ASP A 240 -12.97 -22.29 -1.39
N GLU A 241 -13.09 -21.22 -0.59
CA GLU A 241 -12.50 -19.91 -0.86
C GLU A 241 -10.97 -19.98 -1.02
N TRP A 242 -10.32 -20.79 -0.18
CA TRP A 242 -8.87 -20.97 -0.21
C TRP A 242 -8.42 -21.70 -1.48
N SER A 243 -9.15 -22.75 -1.88
CA SER A 243 -8.84 -23.51 -3.09
C SER A 243 -8.95 -22.63 -4.33
N GLU A 244 -10.03 -21.85 -4.43
CA GLU A 244 -10.23 -20.90 -5.52
C GLU A 244 -9.18 -19.78 -5.53
N LEU A 245 -8.87 -19.19 -4.35
CA LEU A 245 -7.84 -18.18 -4.23
C LEU A 245 -6.47 -18.69 -4.70
N LYS A 246 -6.07 -19.92 -4.30
CA LYS A 246 -4.81 -20.53 -4.73
C LYS A 246 -4.73 -20.65 -6.25
N GLU A 247 -5.82 -21.03 -6.88
CA GLU A 247 -5.90 -21.12 -8.34
C GLU A 247 -5.74 -19.76 -9.00
N LEU A 248 -6.49 -18.75 -8.54
CA LEU A 248 -6.44 -17.40 -9.06
C LEU A 248 -5.04 -16.76 -8.93
N ILE A 249 -4.29 -17.09 -7.88
CA ILE A 249 -2.94 -16.54 -7.68
C ILE A 249 -1.82 -17.45 -8.17
N ARG A 250 -2.13 -18.62 -8.80
CA ARG A 250 -1.11 -19.61 -9.25
C ARG A 250 0.00 -18.94 -10.06
N ASN A 251 -0.36 -18.13 -11.03
CA ASN A 251 0.55 -17.48 -11.96
C ASN A 251 0.99 -16.06 -11.48
N SER A 252 0.61 -15.67 -10.26
CA SER A 252 0.92 -14.34 -9.75
C SER A 252 2.37 -14.27 -9.26
N SER A 253 3.11 -13.26 -9.77
CA SER A 253 4.49 -13.04 -9.36
C SER A 253 4.58 -12.48 -7.95
N SER A 254 5.52 -13.01 -7.16
CA SER A 254 5.96 -12.43 -5.89
C SER A 254 7.22 -11.55 -6.05
N GLU A 255 7.88 -11.59 -7.21
CA GLU A 255 9.13 -10.87 -7.48
C GLU A 255 8.90 -9.47 -8.01
N THR A 256 9.78 -8.53 -7.65
CA THR A 256 9.80 -7.18 -8.25
C THR A 256 10.39 -7.30 -9.64
N ILE A 257 9.62 -7.02 -10.68
CA ILE A 257 10.19 -6.79 -12.01
C ILE A 257 10.97 -5.47 -11.87
N THR A 258 12.29 -5.56 -11.71
CA THR A 258 13.17 -4.46 -12.01
C THR A 258 13.11 -4.33 -13.53
N GLU A 259 12.48 -3.27 -14.03
CA GLU A 259 12.66 -2.85 -15.42
C GLU A 259 14.16 -2.62 -15.59
N THR A 260 14.85 -3.60 -16.16
CA THR A 260 16.19 -3.40 -16.70
C THR A 260 16.00 -2.39 -17.82
N GLY A 261 16.42 -1.15 -17.54
CA GLY A 261 16.41 -0.07 -18.50
C GLY A 261 17.10 -0.50 -19.79
N GLY A 262 16.32 -0.61 -20.86
CA GLY A 262 16.85 -0.69 -22.19
C GLY A 262 17.66 0.56 -22.44
N HIS A 263 18.98 0.41 -22.52
CA HIS A 263 19.89 1.41 -23.05
C HIS A 263 19.48 1.69 -24.50
N HIS A 264 18.67 2.71 -24.70
CA HIS A 264 18.66 3.41 -25.98
C HIS A 264 19.89 4.31 -25.97
N GLY A 265 20.91 3.86 -26.68
CA GLY A 265 22.07 4.66 -27.04
C GLY A 265 21.61 5.88 -27.84
N ASN A 266 21.58 7.02 -27.18
CA ASN A 266 21.43 8.30 -27.82
C ASN A 266 22.83 8.91 -27.97
N SER A 267 23.46 8.63 -29.10
CA SER A 267 24.65 9.35 -29.56
C SER A 267 24.22 10.80 -29.88
N ARG A 268 24.34 11.68 -28.91
CA ARG A 268 24.36 13.11 -29.16
C ARG A 268 25.79 13.54 -29.30
N GLY A 269 26.19 13.75 -30.56
CA GLY A 269 27.40 14.47 -30.95
C GLY A 269 27.39 15.87 -30.33
N ASN A 270 28.50 16.20 -29.76
CA ASN A 270 28.83 17.49 -29.21
C ASN A 270 29.27 18.41 -30.37
N PRO A 271 28.63 19.54 -30.67
CA PRO A 271 29.20 20.54 -31.54
C PRO A 271 29.67 21.72 -30.70
N ASN A 272 30.89 21.72 -30.29
CA ASN A 272 31.57 22.93 -29.83
C ASN A 272 32.94 23.00 -30.44
N GLU A 273 33.03 23.59 -31.62
CA GLU A 273 34.25 24.20 -32.13
C GLU A 273 33.92 25.41 -32.99
N ARG A 274 34.25 26.55 -32.39
CA ARG A 274 34.87 27.80 -32.94
C ARG A 274 34.48 28.28 -34.32
N THR A 275 34.06 29.52 -34.41
CA THR A 275 34.89 30.63 -34.88
C THR A 275 34.15 31.96 -34.65
N GLY A 276 34.93 32.99 -34.29
CA GLY A 276 34.50 34.31 -33.90
C GLY A 276 34.28 35.25 -35.10
N SER A 277 33.77 36.35 -34.78
CA SER A 277 34.18 37.72 -35.14
C SER A 277 32.95 38.67 -35.08
N GLU A 278 33.07 39.70 -34.24
CA GLU A 278 32.87 41.14 -34.48
C GLU A 278 31.56 41.60 -35.09
N ALA A 279 30.89 42.44 -34.42
CA ALA A 279 30.76 43.89 -34.48
C ALA A 279 29.38 44.43 -34.07
N GLU A 280 29.41 45.26 -33.08
CA GLU A 280 28.98 46.65 -32.93
C GLU A 280 27.49 47.08 -33.07
N ARG A 281 27.17 47.85 -32.01
CA ARG A 281 26.29 49.05 -31.95
C ARG A 281 24.79 48.79 -31.95
N GLY A 282 24.05 49.27 -31.02
CA GLY A 282 23.92 50.51 -30.30
C GLY A 282 22.49 50.75 -29.88
N GLY A 283 22.30 51.46 -28.83
CA GLY A 283 21.12 52.31 -28.63
C GLY A 283 20.20 51.97 -27.46
N LYS A 284 20.49 52.45 -26.30
CA LYS A 284 19.88 53.55 -25.53
C LYS A 284 18.37 53.58 -25.41
N GLY A 285 17.93 53.69 -24.12
CA GLY A 285 16.70 54.34 -23.67
C GLY A 285 16.08 53.58 -22.49
N ILE A 286 16.39 53.85 -21.26
CA ILE A 286 16.07 54.93 -20.32
C ILE A 286 14.59 54.95 -19.92
N LEU A 287 14.43 54.87 -18.59
CA LEU A 287 13.55 55.46 -17.60
C LEU A 287 12.42 54.56 -17.09
N SER A 288 12.57 54.15 -15.84
CA SER A 288 12.11 54.79 -14.59
C SER A 288 10.60 54.69 -14.41
N GLY A 289 10.14 54.20 -13.36
CA GLY A 289 10.02 54.70 -12.07
C GLY A 289 8.94 54.08 -11.20
N ARG A 290 9.29 53.96 -9.95
CA ARG A 290 8.50 54.15 -8.71
C ARG A 290 7.40 53.14 -8.40
N GLN A 291 7.66 52.27 -7.42
CA GLN A 291 7.33 52.41 -5.98
C GLN A 291 6.00 53.08 -5.65
N ARG A 292 5.13 52.35 -4.95
CA ARG A 292 4.63 52.77 -3.64
C ARG A 292 3.85 51.65 -2.91
N ASN A 293 4.26 51.47 -1.66
CA ASN A 293 3.58 50.79 -0.53
C ASN A 293 2.23 51.43 -0.21
N HIS A 294 1.36 50.63 0.43
CA HIS A 294 0.56 50.94 1.63
C HIS A 294 -0.11 49.64 2.05
N GLU A 295 0.27 49.03 3.15
CA GLU A 295 -0.06 49.29 4.56
C GLU A 295 -1.57 49.30 4.88
N GLN A 296 -1.91 48.21 5.65
CA GLN A 296 -2.50 48.25 6.97
C GLN A 296 -4.02 48.37 7.16
N GLN A 297 -4.42 47.59 8.13
CA GLN A 297 -5.50 47.71 9.13
C GLN A 297 -6.66 46.76 8.81
N GLY A 298 -6.93 45.72 9.57
CA GLY A 298 -7.00 45.63 11.04
C GLY A 298 -8.41 45.97 11.55
N VAL A 299 -9.32 45.00 11.63
CA VAL A 299 -10.45 45.14 12.60
C VAL A 299 -10.75 43.82 13.26
N ARG A 300 -10.33 43.73 14.50
CA ARG A 300 -10.87 42.84 15.53
C ARG A 300 -12.26 43.38 15.93
N ARG A 301 -13.24 42.49 16.04
CA ARG A 301 -14.33 42.71 17.03
C ARG A 301 -14.76 41.40 17.63
N ALA A 302 -14.58 41.42 18.92
CA ALA A 302 -14.94 40.46 19.93
C ALA A 302 -16.41 40.63 20.40
N VAL A 303 -16.90 39.54 21.02
CA VAL A 303 -17.75 39.49 22.20
C VAL A 303 -19.25 39.65 22.01
N ARG A 304 -20.03 38.62 22.37
CA ARG A 304 -20.72 38.56 23.67
C ARG A 304 -21.43 37.21 23.91
N ARG A 305 -21.12 36.66 25.08
CA ARG A 305 -21.91 35.64 25.80
C ARG A 305 -23.22 36.26 26.32
N THR A 306 -24.31 35.50 26.22
CA THR A 306 -25.41 35.45 27.20
C THR A 306 -25.98 34.05 27.05
N GLY A 307 -26.13 33.20 27.96
CA GLY A 307 -26.42 33.21 29.35
C GLY A 307 -27.92 32.93 29.58
N ALA A 308 -28.17 31.87 30.32
CA ALA A 308 -29.45 31.51 30.99
C ALA A 308 -30.42 30.64 30.17
N ASP A 309 -30.72 29.50 30.58
CA ASP A 309 -31.31 28.87 31.74
C ASP A 309 -32.64 28.13 31.42
N ARG A 310 -32.69 26.92 31.99
CA ARG A 310 -33.84 26.28 32.61
C ARG A 310 -34.73 25.28 31.84
N LYS A 311 -34.56 24.08 32.34
CA LYS A 311 -35.56 23.19 32.98
C LYS A 311 -36.41 22.26 32.14
N ASN A 312 -36.17 21.01 32.48
CA ASN A 312 -37.14 19.96 32.82
C ASN A 312 -38.35 19.72 31.90
N ASN A 313 -38.44 18.53 31.32
CA ASN A 313 -39.50 17.65 31.82
C ASN A 313 -39.28 16.18 31.42
N ARG A 314 -39.65 15.37 32.37
CA ARG A 314 -39.69 13.90 32.39
C ARG A 314 -40.82 13.36 31.53
N ASN A 315 -40.62 12.14 31.11
CA ASN A 315 -41.59 11.00 31.15
C ASN A 315 -42.25 10.55 29.88
N ARG A 316 -42.09 9.25 29.73
CA ARG A 316 -43.02 8.14 29.37
C ARG A 316 -43.07 7.74 27.89
N SER A 317 -42.55 6.53 27.75
CA SER A 317 -43.29 5.28 27.45
C SER A 317 -43.99 5.22 26.09
N CYS A 318 -43.51 4.47 25.20
CA CYS A 318 -43.93 3.12 24.78
C CYS A 318 -42.80 2.49 23.98
#